data_8e7553c820f8b078ec9e6485703d313b
#
_entry.id   8e7553c820f8b078ec9e6485703d313b
#
_cell.length_a   1.000
_cell.length_b   1.000
_cell.length_c   1.000
_cell.angle_alpha   90.00
_cell.angle_beta   90.00
_cell.angle_gamma   90.00
#
_symmetry.space_group_name_H-M   'P 1'
#
loop_
_entity.id
_entity.type
_entity.pdbx_description
1 polymer ?
#
loop_
_entity_poly.entity_id
_entity_poly.type
_entity_poly.pdbx_seq_one_letter_code
_entity_poly.pdbx_strand_id
1 'polypeptide(L)'
;MGIREDLADFVHRYHFRNKGALCVALVTTEHARKMGMPLDPESLLTAHGGQMLGLGKAAVQKILARHGIEKVLAQEGGRTSRGSIDNMRSYTALLNGMAGIGGALDLDAVEAFWISEVQAFFSAKPFRLRLDSSLGMRAMIRNLMAQAEERQKASPGTMYHGSMMQHLVGAKLDLVLGKGAVDHNGSNTSDQKPDRTGDFDIGDVSLHVSTSPGESLIGKCAANIEAGRKPMIVTTRKGASVAEGLAENAGIADRLDVIEFEQFVATNIHELGR
;
A
#
# COMPACT_ATOMS: atom_id res chain seq x y z
N MET A 1 -17.09 19.92 22.82
CA MET A 1 -16.94 19.09 21.61
C MET A 1 -17.16 17.64 22.01
N GLY A 2 -17.83 16.85 21.19
CA GLY A 2 -18.05 15.43 21.52
C GLY A 2 -16.87 14.58 21.05
N ILE A 3 -16.64 13.43 21.69
CA ILE A 3 -15.57 12.47 21.33
C ILE A 3 -15.50 12.23 19.81
N ARG A 4 -16.65 12.10 19.15
CA ARG A 4 -16.72 11.82 17.72
C ARG A 4 -16.27 13.00 16.86
N GLU A 5 -16.50 14.22 17.27
CA GLU A 5 -16.07 15.44 16.58
C GLU A 5 -14.56 15.61 16.68
N ASP A 6 -14.00 15.44 17.88
CA ASP A 6 -12.56 15.53 18.11
C ASP A 6 -11.79 14.47 17.31
N LEU A 7 -12.31 13.23 17.25
CA LEU A 7 -11.73 12.15 16.44
C LEU A 7 -11.86 12.44 14.93
N ALA A 8 -12.99 12.99 14.47
CA ALA A 8 -13.18 13.33 13.06
C ALA A 8 -12.23 14.45 12.62
N ASP A 9 -12.04 15.47 13.45
CA ASP A 9 -11.07 16.54 13.20
C ASP A 9 -9.64 16.02 13.19
N PHE A 10 -9.31 15.09 14.07
CA PHE A 10 -8.02 14.41 14.07
C PHE A 10 -7.79 13.62 12.78
N VAL A 11 -8.77 12.81 12.35
CA VAL A 11 -8.71 12.06 11.08
C VAL A 11 -8.44 12.98 9.91
N HIS A 12 -9.10 14.14 9.87
CA HIS A 12 -8.90 15.12 8.81
C HIS A 12 -7.51 15.77 8.86
N ARG A 13 -7.07 16.20 10.04
CA ARG A 13 -5.80 16.92 10.24
C ARG A 13 -4.58 16.05 10.01
N TYR A 14 -4.61 14.79 10.44
CA TYR A 14 -3.49 13.85 10.40
C TYR A 14 -3.65 12.77 9.33
N HIS A 15 -4.66 12.87 8.46
CA HIS A 15 -4.92 11.93 7.36
C HIS A 15 -5.04 10.46 7.79
N PHE A 16 -5.70 10.21 8.92
CA PHE A 16 -5.85 8.87 9.54
C PHE A 16 -6.86 7.98 8.78
N ARG A 17 -6.75 7.89 7.45
CA ARG A 17 -7.67 7.12 6.58
C ARG A 17 -7.00 5.98 5.83
N ASN A 18 -5.69 5.80 5.98
CA ASN A 18 -4.99 4.69 5.36
C ASN A 18 -4.91 3.48 6.30
N LYS A 19 -4.67 2.29 5.72
CA LYS A 19 -4.63 1.02 6.47
C LYS A 19 -3.66 1.03 7.66
N GLY A 20 -2.50 1.68 7.51
CA GLY A 20 -1.49 1.74 8.56
C GLY A 20 -1.93 2.59 9.74
N ALA A 21 -2.45 3.79 9.47
CA ALA A 21 -2.96 4.69 10.50
C ALA A 21 -4.17 4.08 11.25
N LEU A 22 -5.09 3.42 10.51
CA LEU A 22 -6.22 2.71 11.12
C LEU A 22 -5.76 1.56 12.03
N CYS A 23 -4.73 0.81 11.64
CA CYS A 23 -4.14 -0.21 12.51
C CYS A 23 -3.55 0.41 13.78
N VAL A 24 -2.83 1.53 13.65
CA VAL A 24 -2.27 2.27 14.79
C VAL A 24 -3.37 2.73 15.72
N ALA A 25 -4.43 3.33 15.21
CA ALA A 25 -5.55 3.81 16.02
C ALA A 25 -6.21 2.67 16.81
N LEU A 26 -6.53 1.55 16.17
CA LEU A 26 -7.13 0.38 16.84
C LEU A 26 -6.21 -0.17 17.95
N VAL A 27 -4.93 -0.35 17.66
CA VAL A 27 -3.99 -0.93 18.62
C VAL A 27 -3.66 0.03 19.77
N THR A 28 -3.54 1.34 19.50
CA THR A 28 -3.35 2.34 20.57
C THR A 28 -4.57 2.40 21.48
N THR A 29 -5.80 2.36 20.94
CA THR A 29 -7.03 2.29 21.73
C THR A 29 -7.10 1.04 22.60
N GLU A 30 -6.67 -0.11 22.06
CA GLU A 30 -6.56 -1.36 22.81
C GLU A 30 -5.51 -1.28 23.93
N HIS A 31 -4.38 -0.58 23.73
CA HIS A 31 -3.41 -0.28 24.78
C HIS A 31 -3.99 0.63 25.87
N ALA A 32 -4.73 1.67 25.48
CA ALA A 32 -5.41 2.55 26.42
C ALA A 32 -6.36 1.76 27.34
N ARG A 33 -7.09 0.80 26.77
CA ARG A 33 -8.00 -0.07 27.53
C ARG A 33 -7.28 -0.97 28.54
N LYS A 34 -6.09 -1.48 28.16
CA LYS A 34 -5.33 -2.41 29.01
C LYS A 34 -4.47 -1.73 30.06
N MET A 35 -3.88 -0.60 29.74
CA MET A 35 -2.90 0.10 30.56
C MET A 35 -3.52 1.24 31.36
N GLY A 36 -4.72 1.69 30.96
CA GLY A 36 -5.35 2.88 31.52
C GLY A 36 -4.84 4.17 30.87
N MET A 37 -5.43 5.28 31.32
CA MET A 37 -5.08 6.62 30.84
C MET A 37 -4.50 7.44 32.01
N PRO A 38 -3.57 8.37 31.77
CA PRO A 38 -2.96 8.70 30.47
C PRO A 38 -1.95 7.65 29.98
N LEU A 39 -1.81 7.53 28.65
CA LEU A 39 -0.80 6.67 28.03
C LEU A 39 0.56 7.38 27.92
N ASP A 40 1.63 6.66 28.25
CA ASP A 40 2.99 7.06 27.87
C ASP A 40 3.34 6.50 26.49
N PRO A 41 3.59 7.35 25.44
CA PRO A 41 3.92 6.89 24.11
C PRO A 41 5.15 5.98 24.05
N GLU A 42 6.14 6.21 24.92
CA GLU A 42 7.37 5.44 24.90
C GLU A 42 7.14 3.99 25.42
N SER A 43 6.16 3.80 26.30
CA SER A 43 5.75 2.47 26.76
C SER A 43 5.08 1.62 25.67
N LEU A 44 4.66 2.25 24.57
CA LEU A 44 4.05 1.60 23.41
C LEU A 44 5.09 1.18 22.34
N LEU A 45 6.37 1.38 22.58
CA LEU A 45 7.43 0.99 21.65
C LEU A 45 8.02 -0.38 22.01
N THR A 46 8.54 -1.07 20.98
CA THR A 46 9.36 -2.27 21.20
C THR A 46 10.66 -1.92 21.91
N ALA A 47 11.31 -2.90 22.54
CA ALA A 47 12.53 -2.71 23.34
C ALA A 47 13.67 -1.96 22.60
N HIS A 48 13.70 -2.02 21.27
CA HIS A 48 14.66 -1.29 20.43
C HIS A 48 14.10 0.03 19.85
N GLY A 49 12.90 0.47 20.25
CA GLY A 49 12.30 1.74 19.84
C GLY A 49 11.91 1.84 18.37
N GLY A 50 12.14 0.80 17.57
CA GLY A 50 11.95 0.85 16.12
C GLY A 50 10.51 0.58 15.63
N GLN A 51 9.63 0.08 16.49
CA GLN A 51 8.27 -0.29 16.12
C GLN A 51 7.30 -0.12 17.29
N MET A 52 6.02 0.06 16.96
CA MET A 52 4.95 0.05 17.95
C MET A 52 4.63 -1.39 18.41
N LEU A 53 4.46 -1.59 19.71
CA LEU A 53 4.03 -2.86 20.30
C LEU A 53 2.64 -3.26 19.81
N GLY A 54 2.48 -4.56 19.54
CA GLY A 54 1.17 -5.13 19.18
C GLY A 54 0.66 -4.77 17.80
N LEU A 55 1.42 -4.08 16.94
CA LEU A 55 0.99 -3.64 15.62
C LEU A 55 1.08 -4.75 14.53
N GLY A 56 0.93 -6.01 14.91
CA GLY A 56 0.93 -7.13 13.98
C GLY A 56 -0.45 -7.48 13.44
N LYS A 57 -0.50 -8.19 12.30
CA LYS A 57 -1.75 -8.67 11.68
C LYS A 57 -2.67 -9.36 12.67
N ALA A 58 -2.15 -10.29 13.47
CA ALA A 58 -2.95 -11.08 14.40
C ALA A 58 -3.63 -10.21 15.48
N ALA A 59 -2.91 -9.20 16.01
CA ALA A 59 -3.46 -8.30 17.02
C ALA A 59 -4.56 -7.41 16.44
N VAL A 60 -4.32 -6.81 15.27
CA VAL A 60 -5.34 -6.01 14.57
C VAL A 60 -6.55 -6.86 14.23
N GLN A 61 -6.35 -8.06 13.68
CA GLN A 61 -7.45 -8.94 13.31
C GLN A 61 -8.28 -9.40 14.52
N LYS A 62 -7.65 -9.59 15.67
CA LYS A 62 -8.37 -9.92 16.93
C LYS A 62 -9.32 -8.80 17.35
N ILE A 63 -8.92 -7.52 17.15
CA ILE A 63 -9.78 -6.37 17.43
C ILE A 63 -10.95 -6.37 16.43
N LEU A 64 -10.68 -6.50 15.14
CA LEU A 64 -11.70 -6.47 14.08
C LEU A 64 -12.72 -7.62 14.21
N ALA A 65 -12.27 -8.80 14.62
CA ALA A 65 -13.12 -9.98 14.80
C ALA A 65 -14.18 -9.76 15.89
N ARG A 66 -13.90 -8.99 16.95
CA ARG A 66 -14.90 -8.62 17.98
C ARG A 66 -16.09 -7.86 17.39
N HIS A 67 -15.89 -7.22 16.25
CA HIS A 67 -16.91 -6.44 15.53
C HIS A 67 -17.41 -7.14 14.25
N GLY A 68 -17.18 -8.46 14.12
CA GLY A 68 -17.62 -9.25 12.96
C GLY A 68 -16.91 -8.92 11.65
N ILE A 69 -15.74 -8.26 11.69
CA ILE A 69 -14.96 -7.90 10.50
C ILE A 69 -13.91 -8.97 10.26
N GLU A 70 -14.15 -9.82 9.26
CA GLU A 70 -13.23 -10.90 8.85
C GLU A 70 -12.17 -10.42 7.86
N LYS A 71 -12.45 -9.34 7.12
CA LYS A 71 -11.50 -8.76 6.14
C LYS A 71 -10.23 -8.31 6.82
N VAL A 72 -9.08 -8.69 6.22
CA VAL A 72 -7.76 -8.30 6.71
C VAL A 72 -7.47 -6.86 6.35
N LEU A 73 -7.29 -5.99 7.36
CA LEU A 73 -7.02 -4.57 7.16
C LEU A 73 -5.60 -4.34 6.59
N ALA A 74 -4.60 -5.04 7.14
CA ALA A 74 -3.24 -5.03 6.61
C ALA A 74 -2.55 -6.37 6.90
N GLN A 75 -1.83 -6.93 5.92
CA GLN A 75 -1.16 -8.23 6.06
C GLN A 75 -0.12 -8.25 7.19
N GLU A 76 0.59 -7.15 7.38
CA GLU A 76 1.62 -6.99 8.41
C GLU A 76 1.16 -6.08 9.56
N GLY A 77 -0.15 -5.86 9.69
CA GLY A 77 -0.69 -4.82 10.57
C GLY A 77 -0.30 -3.45 10.05
N GLY A 78 0.27 -2.62 10.89
CA GLY A 78 0.81 -1.31 10.51
C GLY A 78 2.33 -1.22 10.63
N ARG A 79 3.01 -2.35 10.89
CA ARG A 79 4.45 -2.35 11.23
C ARG A 79 5.34 -1.77 10.16
N THR A 80 5.04 -2.02 8.89
CA THR A 80 5.80 -1.53 7.73
C THR A 80 5.33 -0.17 7.23
N SER A 81 4.29 0.41 7.85
CA SER A 81 3.82 1.74 7.46
C SER A 81 4.81 2.81 7.91
N ARG A 82 5.31 3.59 6.95
CA ARG A 82 6.09 4.79 7.28
C ARG A 82 5.27 5.71 8.17
N GLY A 83 5.89 6.24 9.22
CA GLY A 83 5.23 7.15 10.17
C GLY A 83 4.32 6.46 11.19
N SER A 84 4.37 5.13 11.37
CA SER A 84 3.54 4.44 12.37
C SER A 84 3.81 4.92 13.80
N ILE A 85 5.05 5.23 14.14
CA ILE A 85 5.44 5.77 15.45
C ILE A 85 4.92 7.20 15.61
N ASP A 86 5.07 8.05 14.61
CA ASP A 86 4.57 9.44 14.65
C ASP A 86 3.04 9.47 14.74
N ASN A 87 2.38 8.59 14.00
CA ASN A 87 0.92 8.39 14.10
C ASN A 87 0.52 7.97 15.51
N MET A 88 1.22 7.01 16.11
CA MET A 88 0.97 6.55 17.46
C MET A 88 1.15 7.69 18.47
N ARG A 89 2.24 8.44 18.40
CA ARG A 89 2.50 9.59 19.30
C ARG A 89 1.42 10.66 19.16
N SER A 90 1.07 11.04 17.93
CA SER A 90 0.02 12.04 17.67
C SER A 90 -1.32 11.59 18.20
N TYR A 91 -1.67 10.31 18.00
CA TYR A 91 -2.94 9.78 18.47
C TYR A 91 -2.97 9.59 20.00
N THR A 92 -1.87 9.17 20.61
CA THR A 92 -1.74 9.11 22.08
C THR A 92 -1.92 10.50 22.71
N ALA A 93 -1.32 11.53 22.11
CA ALA A 93 -1.49 12.91 22.58
C ALA A 93 -2.95 13.36 22.54
N LEU A 94 -3.69 13.01 21.48
CA LEU A 94 -5.13 13.28 21.39
C LEU A 94 -5.90 12.58 22.53
N LEU A 95 -5.70 11.26 22.71
CA LEU A 95 -6.40 10.48 23.73
C LEU A 95 -6.12 11.02 25.14
N ASN A 96 -4.87 11.37 25.44
CA ASN A 96 -4.49 11.96 26.73
C ASN A 96 -5.14 13.34 26.95
N GLY A 97 -5.22 14.15 25.89
CA GLY A 97 -5.93 15.44 25.95
C GLY A 97 -7.41 15.27 26.22
N MET A 98 -8.07 14.33 25.57
CA MET A 98 -9.50 14.03 25.79
C MET A 98 -9.77 13.49 27.20
N ALA A 99 -8.91 12.62 27.72
CA ALA A 99 -9.02 12.07 29.06
C ALA A 99 -8.83 13.14 30.16
N GLY A 100 -7.98 14.16 29.92
CA GLY A 100 -7.72 15.24 30.87
C GLY A 100 -8.86 16.27 31.00
N ILE A 101 -9.69 16.41 29.96
CA ILE A 101 -10.74 17.46 29.91
C ILE A 101 -12.09 16.97 30.47
N GLY A 102 -12.41 15.68 30.38
CA GLY A 102 -13.78 15.19 30.62
C GLY A 102 -13.95 14.09 31.67
N GLY A 103 -12.92 13.70 32.41
CA GLY A 103 -12.96 12.53 33.28
C GLY A 103 -12.64 11.25 32.55
N ALA A 104 -13.27 10.12 32.90
CA ALA A 104 -12.99 8.83 32.24
C ALA A 104 -13.40 8.87 30.76
N LEU A 105 -12.41 8.71 29.86
CA LEU A 105 -12.64 8.65 28.41
C LEU A 105 -13.41 7.37 28.05
N ASP A 106 -14.52 7.51 27.34
CA ASP A 106 -15.29 6.38 26.82
C ASP A 106 -14.52 5.70 25.65
N LEU A 107 -13.70 4.71 25.99
CA LEU A 107 -12.91 3.95 25.03
C LEU A 107 -13.76 3.05 24.12
N ASP A 108 -15.00 2.73 24.51
CA ASP A 108 -15.92 1.99 23.65
C ASP A 108 -16.45 2.87 22.53
N ALA A 109 -16.79 4.13 22.84
CA ALA A 109 -17.15 5.12 21.83
C ALA A 109 -15.97 5.42 20.87
N VAL A 110 -14.75 5.51 21.41
CA VAL A 110 -13.52 5.68 20.61
C VAL A 110 -13.29 4.49 19.68
N GLU A 111 -13.38 3.25 20.19
CA GLU A 111 -13.22 2.05 19.36
C GLU A 111 -14.30 1.95 18.28
N ALA A 112 -15.57 2.22 18.65
CA ALA A 112 -16.68 2.22 17.70
C ALA A 112 -16.49 3.23 16.55
N PHE A 113 -15.93 4.41 16.85
CA PHE A 113 -15.56 5.38 15.81
C PHE A 113 -14.53 4.78 14.83
N TRP A 114 -13.42 4.20 15.32
CA TRP A 114 -12.39 3.62 14.46
C TRP A 114 -12.90 2.41 13.68
N ILE A 115 -13.77 1.61 14.26
CA ILE A 115 -14.44 0.52 13.54
C ILE A 115 -15.28 1.06 12.39
N SER A 116 -16.00 2.18 12.59
CA SER A 116 -16.73 2.81 11.50
C SER A 116 -15.82 3.33 10.38
N GLU A 117 -14.65 3.89 10.72
CA GLU A 117 -13.66 4.31 9.72
C GLU A 117 -13.06 3.11 8.96
N VAL A 118 -12.81 1.97 9.64
CA VAL A 118 -12.37 0.73 8.99
C VAL A 118 -13.46 0.18 8.05
N GLN A 119 -14.72 0.20 8.47
CA GLN A 119 -15.84 -0.21 7.61
C GLN A 119 -15.96 0.71 6.39
N ALA A 120 -15.82 2.02 6.57
CA ALA A 120 -15.77 3.00 5.49
C ALA A 120 -14.59 2.73 4.53
N PHE A 121 -13.41 2.40 5.07
CA PHE A 121 -12.25 2.00 4.29
C PHE A 121 -12.52 0.76 3.43
N PHE A 122 -13.13 -0.28 4.01
CA PHE A 122 -13.50 -1.50 3.25
C PHE A 122 -14.67 -1.29 2.28
N SER A 123 -15.55 -0.35 2.56
CA SER A 123 -16.70 0.02 1.70
C SER A 123 -16.33 1.02 0.62
N ALA A 124 -15.08 1.52 0.61
CA ALA A 124 -14.61 2.42 -0.43
C ALA A 124 -14.94 1.80 -1.80
N LYS A 125 -15.64 2.59 -2.65
CA LYS A 125 -16.18 2.13 -3.93
C LYS A 125 -15.11 1.35 -4.72
N PRO A 126 -15.42 0.16 -5.23
CA PRO A 126 -14.48 -0.60 -6.04
C PRO A 126 -14.07 0.23 -7.27
N PHE A 127 -12.88 -0.03 -7.79
CA PHE A 127 -12.48 0.51 -9.08
C PHE A 127 -13.45 0.01 -10.16
N ARG A 128 -13.88 0.90 -11.04
CA ARG A 128 -14.83 0.57 -12.09
C ARG A 128 -14.12 0.60 -13.44
N LEU A 129 -13.95 -0.57 -14.03
CA LEU A 129 -13.62 -0.65 -15.45
C LEU A 129 -14.92 -0.38 -16.24
N ARG A 130 -14.95 0.75 -16.95
CA ARG A 130 -16.04 1.06 -17.89
C ARG A 130 -15.60 0.60 -19.27
N LEU A 131 -16.28 -0.42 -19.77
CA LEU A 131 -16.12 -0.85 -21.14
C LEU A 131 -16.95 0.10 -22.02
N ASP A 132 -16.26 0.93 -22.78
CA ASP A 132 -16.84 1.90 -23.70
C ASP A 132 -16.28 1.61 -25.10
N SER A 133 -17.13 1.10 -25.99
CA SER A 133 -16.76 0.72 -27.35
C SER A 133 -16.29 1.88 -28.21
N SER A 134 -16.57 3.13 -27.81
CA SER A 134 -16.08 4.34 -28.48
C SER A 134 -14.62 4.67 -28.11
N LEU A 135 -14.09 4.06 -27.08
CA LEU A 135 -12.73 4.31 -26.58
C LEU A 135 -11.79 3.15 -26.93
N GLY A 136 -10.56 3.49 -27.30
CA GLY A 136 -9.50 2.49 -27.42
C GLY A 136 -9.13 1.90 -26.06
N MET A 137 -8.63 0.66 -26.05
CA MET A 137 -8.28 -0.07 -24.83
C MET A 137 -7.32 0.68 -23.90
N ARG A 138 -6.32 1.37 -24.47
CA ARG A 138 -5.39 2.21 -23.68
C ARG A 138 -6.11 3.35 -22.95
N ALA A 139 -7.14 3.95 -23.56
CA ALA A 139 -7.92 4.99 -22.91
C ALA A 139 -8.76 4.44 -21.74
N MET A 140 -9.31 3.25 -21.89
CA MET A 140 -10.04 2.58 -20.80
C MET A 140 -9.12 2.23 -19.62
N ILE A 141 -7.91 1.72 -19.88
CA ILE A 141 -6.89 1.46 -18.85
C ILE A 141 -6.50 2.78 -18.17
N ARG A 142 -6.27 3.84 -18.93
CA ARG A 142 -5.94 5.17 -18.40
C ARG A 142 -7.03 5.71 -17.48
N ASN A 143 -8.31 5.54 -17.83
CA ASN A 143 -9.43 5.94 -16.98
C ASN A 143 -9.46 5.16 -15.66
N LEU A 144 -9.08 3.88 -15.67
CA LEU A 144 -8.95 3.07 -14.46
C LEU A 144 -7.78 3.56 -13.59
N MET A 145 -6.65 3.88 -14.22
CA MET A 145 -5.47 4.43 -13.51
C MET A 145 -5.74 5.80 -12.91
N ALA A 146 -6.53 6.65 -13.59
CA ALA A 146 -6.94 7.95 -13.05
C ALA A 146 -7.76 7.80 -11.76
N GLN A 147 -8.65 6.80 -11.67
CA GLN A 147 -9.38 6.51 -10.43
C GLN A 147 -8.42 6.13 -9.28
N ALA A 148 -7.34 5.39 -9.58
CA ALA A 148 -6.34 5.02 -8.58
C ALA A 148 -5.54 6.26 -8.11
N GLU A 149 -5.20 7.16 -9.03
CA GLU A 149 -4.51 8.41 -8.71
C GLU A 149 -5.38 9.35 -7.86
N GLU A 150 -6.66 9.54 -8.22
CA GLU A 150 -7.60 10.34 -7.42
C GLU A 150 -7.76 9.76 -6.01
N ARG A 151 -7.88 8.45 -5.89
CA ARG A 151 -7.98 7.78 -4.60
C ARG A 151 -6.69 7.93 -3.77
N GLN A 152 -5.53 7.89 -4.42
CA GLN A 152 -4.24 8.12 -3.76
C GLN A 152 -4.15 9.55 -3.24
N LYS A 153 -4.60 10.55 -3.99
CA LYS A 153 -4.69 11.95 -3.54
C LYS A 153 -5.63 12.11 -2.35
N ALA A 154 -6.76 11.40 -2.35
CA ALA A 154 -7.73 11.41 -1.25
C ALA A 154 -7.25 10.64 0.00
N SER A 155 -6.25 9.79 -0.11
CA SER A 155 -5.72 8.96 0.98
C SER A 155 -4.19 8.99 0.98
N PRO A 156 -3.56 10.08 1.43
CA PRO A 156 -2.11 10.21 1.50
C PRO A 156 -1.46 9.05 2.26
N GLY A 157 -0.31 8.60 1.78
CA GLY A 157 0.42 7.45 2.36
C GLY A 157 -0.01 6.08 1.82
N THR A 158 -1.03 6.00 0.95
CA THR A 158 -1.43 4.76 0.28
C THR A 158 -1.09 4.82 -1.20
N MET A 159 -0.34 3.85 -1.70
CA MET A 159 0.17 3.82 -3.08
C MET A 159 -0.79 3.10 -4.03
N TYR A 160 -2.03 3.61 -4.17
CA TYR A 160 -3.05 2.99 -5.02
C TYR A 160 -2.63 2.88 -6.48
N HIS A 161 -1.95 3.89 -7.02
CA HIS A 161 -1.53 3.91 -8.41
C HIS A 161 -0.53 2.77 -8.70
N GLY A 162 0.53 2.65 -7.89
CA GLY A 162 1.51 1.57 -8.02
C GLY A 162 0.92 0.19 -7.80
N SER A 163 0.09 0.03 -6.76
CA SER A 163 -0.59 -1.24 -6.48
C SER A 163 -1.52 -1.67 -7.62
N MET A 164 -2.25 -0.72 -8.23
CA MET A 164 -3.11 -1.01 -9.39
C MET A 164 -2.29 -1.48 -10.59
N MET A 165 -1.16 -0.82 -10.88
CA MET A 165 -0.25 -1.24 -11.95
C MET A 165 0.24 -2.66 -11.72
N GLN A 166 0.73 -2.99 -10.51
CA GLN A 166 1.19 -4.35 -10.19
C GLN A 166 0.09 -5.39 -10.34
N HIS A 167 -1.12 -5.12 -9.84
CA HIS A 167 -2.24 -6.04 -9.97
C HIS A 167 -2.65 -6.28 -11.42
N LEU A 168 -2.67 -5.25 -12.27
CA LEU A 168 -3.01 -5.41 -13.69
C LEU A 168 -1.92 -6.15 -14.45
N VAL A 169 -0.65 -5.89 -14.16
CA VAL A 169 0.48 -6.65 -14.74
C VAL A 169 0.40 -8.11 -14.29
N GLY A 170 0.23 -8.39 -13.00
CA GLY A 170 0.11 -9.74 -12.48
C GLY A 170 -1.08 -10.50 -13.08
N ALA A 171 -2.26 -9.87 -13.15
CA ALA A 171 -3.43 -10.48 -13.76
C ALA A 171 -3.23 -10.83 -15.24
N LYS A 172 -2.52 -9.96 -15.99
CA LYS A 172 -2.15 -10.25 -17.38
C LYS A 172 -1.20 -11.44 -17.46
N LEU A 173 -0.18 -11.49 -16.62
CA LEU A 173 0.78 -12.58 -16.60
C LEU A 173 0.10 -13.91 -16.26
N ASP A 174 -0.77 -13.94 -15.27
CA ASP A 174 -1.57 -15.10 -14.89
C ASP A 174 -2.48 -15.59 -16.03
N LEU A 175 -3.05 -14.64 -16.80
CA LEU A 175 -3.91 -14.96 -17.93
C LEU A 175 -3.12 -15.59 -19.10
N VAL A 176 -1.93 -15.08 -19.36
CA VAL A 176 -1.10 -15.49 -20.51
C VAL A 176 -0.30 -16.77 -20.22
N LEU A 177 0.29 -16.85 -19.03
CA LEU A 177 1.23 -17.92 -18.67
C LEU A 177 0.57 -19.03 -17.84
N GLY A 178 -0.64 -18.80 -17.35
CA GLY A 178 -1.36 -19.69 -16.45
C GLY A 178 -1.18 -19.28 -14.99
N LYS A 179 -2.26 -19.41 -14.21
CA LYS A 179 -2.29 -19.05 -12.80
C LYS A 179 -1.28 -19.89 -12.01
N GLY A 180 -0.40 -19.21 -11.27
CA GLY A 180 0.67 -19.85 -10.50
C GLY A 180 1.96 -20.16 -11.27
N ALA A 181 2.03 -19.80 -12.57
CA ALA A 181 3.26 -19.92 -13.36
C ALA A 181 4.28 -18.80 -13.09
N VAL A 182 3.86 -17.74 -12.41
CA VAL A 182 4.68 -16.57 -12.09
C VAL A 182 4.65 -16.31 -10.59
N ASP A 183 5.81 -16.14 -9.98
CA ASP A 183 5.91 -15.72 -8.59
C ASP A 183 5.56 -14.23 -8.47
N HIS A 184 4.49 -13.95 -7.73
CA HIS A 184 4.06 -12.60 -7.42
C HIS A 184 4.75 -12.09 -6.16
N ASN A 185 5.77 -11.28 -6.31
CA ASN A 185 6.47 -10.62 -5.20
C ASN A 185 5.82 -9.27 -4.90
N GLY A 186 4.61 -9.28 -4.33
CA GLY A 186 3.83 -8.06 -4.08
C GLY A 186 4.54 -7.04 -3.19
N SER A 187 4.23 -5.76 -3.36
CA SER A 187 4.77 -4.62 -2.61
C SER A 187 4.57 -4.69 -1.09
N ASN A 188 3.77 -5.63 -0.59
CA ASN A 188 3.48 -5.85 0.82
C ASN A 188 4.23 -7.06 1.41
N THR A 189 5.04 -7.76 0.64
CA THR A 189 5.92 -8.81 1.16
C THR A 189 7.21 -8.13 1.61
N SER A 190 7.56 -8.29 2.90
CA SER A 190 8.78 -7.72 3.45
C SER A 190 9.99 -8.09 2.60
N ASP A 191 10.96 -7.17 2.48
CA ASP A 191 12.25 -7.32 1.77
C ASP A 191 13.14 -8.48 2.31
N GLN A 192 12.56 -9.41 3.07
CA GLN A 192 13.27 -10.48 3.79
C GLN A 192 13.44 -11.79 3.01
N LYS A 193 12.96 -11.88 1.77
CA LYS A 193 13.41 -12.98 0.90
C LYS A 193 14.68 -12.54 0.18
N PRO A 194 15.84 -13.12 0.48
CA PRO A 194 17.13 -12.74 -0.13
C PRO A 194 17.19 -12.96 -1.65
N ASP A 195 16.25 -13.68 -2.24
CA ASP A 195 16.23 -14.04 -3.65
C ASP A 195 15.24 -13.24 -4.51
N ARG A 196 14.70 -12.12 -4.00
CA ARG A 196 13.75 -11.30 -4.75
C ARG A 196 14.47 -10.46 -5.80
N THR A 197 14.35 -10.83 -7.06
CA THR A 197 14.99 -10.13 -8.17
C THR A 197 14.09 -9.07 -8.83
N GLY A 198 12.77 -9.24 -8.78
CA GLY A 198 11.78 -8.31 -9.34
C GLY A 198 10.42 -8.36 -8.61
N ASP A 199 9.43 -7.65 -9.13
CA ASP A 199 8.03 -7.77 -8.70
C ASP A 199 7.40 -9.05 -9.23
N PHE A 200 7.86 -9.51 -10.38
CA PHE A 200 7.51 -10.78 -11.01
C PHE A 200 8.75 -11.41 -11.61
N ASP A 201 8.92 -12.71 -11.41
CA ASP A 201 9.99 -13.49 -12.01
C ASP A 201 9.43 -14.50 -13.02
N ILE A 202 9.90 -14.43 -14.29
CA ILE A 202 9.44 -15.25 -15.41
C ILE A 202 10.67 -15.90 -16.05
N GLY A 203 11.01 -17.11 -15.65
CA GLY A 203 12.25 -17.77 -16.09
C GLY A 203 13.48 -16.92 -15.73
N ASP A 204 14.25 -16.47 -16.72
CA ASP A 204 15.42 -15.61 -16.57
C ASP A 204 15.08 -14.09 -16.58
N VAL A 205 13.80 -13.73 -16.75
CA VAL A 205 13.35 -12.32 -16.75
C VAL A 205 12.96 -11.88 -15.34
N SER A 206 13.47 -10.72 -14.91
CA SER A 206 13.06 -10.02 -13.68
C SER A 206 12.26 -8.79 -14.06
N LEU A 207 10.94 -8.83 -13.84
CA LEU A 207 10.03 -7.76 -14.20
C LEU A 207 9.77 -6.85 -12.99
N HIS A 208 10.04 -5.56 -13.17
CA HIS A 208 9.79 -4.51 -12.18
C HIS A 208 8.63 -3.62 -12.61
N VAL A 209 7.73 -3.29 -11.70
CA VAL A 209 6.61 -2.38 -11.96
C VAL A 209 6.75 -1.14 -11.10
N SER A 210 6.91 0.02 -11.73
CA SER A 210 7.11 1.29 -11.02
C SER A 210 6.35 2.42 -11.67
N THR A 211 5.71 3.27 -10.87
CA THR A 211 5.11 4.53 -11.37
C THR A 211 6.15 5.62 -11.60
N SER A 212 7.30 5.52 -10.92
CA SER A 212 8.35 6.52 -10.94
C SER A 212 9.70 5.82 -10.73
N PRO A 213 10.28 5.25 -11.81
CA PRO A 213 11.59 4.63 -11.75
C PRO A 213 12.67 5.67 -11.40
N GLY A 214 13.61 5.27 -10.58
CA GLY A 214 14.74 6.09 -10.14
C GLY A 214 16.04 5.29 -10.12
N GLU A 215 17.15 5.93 -9.75
CA GLU A 215 18.48 5.31 -9.71
C GLU A 215 18.54 4.01 -8.92
N SER A 216 17.81 3.93 -7.80
CA SER A 216 17.76 2.71 -6.98
C SER A 216 17.17 1.52 -7.75
N LEU A 217 16.17 1.74 -8.63
CA LEU A 217 15.60 0.71 -9.47
C LEU A 217 16.60 0.30 -10.58
N ILE A 218 17.25 1.28 -11.20
CA ILE A 218 18.28 1.01 -12.22
C ILE A 218 19.45 0.23 -11.60
N GLY A 219 19.86 0.55 -10.37
CA GLY A 219 20.85 -0.25 -9.64
C GLY A 219 20.43 -1.71 -9.41
N LYS A 220 19.13 -1.96 -9.11
CA LYS A 220 18.59 -3.32 -9.02
C LYS A 220 18.64 -4.03 -10.39
N CYS A 221 18.32 -3.32 -11.48
CA CYS A 221 18.41 -3.88 -12.83
C CYS A 221 19.86 -4.23 -13.20
N ALA A 222 20.83 -3.39 -12.83
CA ALA A 222 22.26 -3.69 -13.03
C ALA A 222 22.67 -4.96 -12.26
N ALA A 223 22.27 -5.10 -11.00
CA ALA A 223 22.53 -6.30 -10.21
C ALA A 223 21.86 -7.55 -10.81
N ASN A 224 20.65 -7.43 -11.37
CA ASN A 224 19.99 -8.53 -12.08
C ASN A 224 20.80 -8.96 -13.31
N ILE A 225 21.33 -8.01 -14.06
CA ILE A 225 22.19 -8.27 -15.23
C ILE A 225 23.48 -9.01 -14.83
N GLU A 226 24.10 -8.60 -13.73
CA GLU A 226 25.30 -9.28 -13.19
C GLU A 226 24.99 -10.71 -12.74
N ALA A 227 23.77 -10.95 -12.22
CA ALA A 227 23.28 -12.27 -11.86
C ALA A 227 22.82 -13.11 -13.06
N GLY A 228 23.04 -12.66 -14.30
CA GLY A 228 22.67 -13.37 -15.53
C GLY A 228 21.17 -13.30 -15.87
N ARG A 229 20.42 -12.39 -15.26
CA ARG A 229 19.00 -12.19 -15.52
C ARG A 229 18.75 -11.07 -16.53
N LYS A 230 17.56 -11.03 -17.09
CA LYS A 230 17.09 -10.01 -18.04
C LYS A 230 16.12 -9.10 -17.34
N PRO A 231 16.51 -7.90 -16.87
CA PRO A 231 15.60 -6.97 -16.25
C PRO A 231 14.65 -6.34 -17.27
N MET A 232 13.39 -6.17 -16.85
CA MET A 232 12.37 -5.45 -17.60
C MET A 232 11.65 -4.48 -16.66
N ILE A 233 11.46 -3.23 -17.08
CA ILE A 233 10.68 -2.23 -16.33
C ILE A 233 9.37 -1.96 -17.05
N VAL A 234 8.25 -2.18 -16.36
CA VAL A 234 6.92 -1.72 -16.79
C VAL A 234 6.56 -0.46 -16.00
N THR A 235 6.39 0.65 -16.70
CA THR A 235 6.22 1.96 -16.05
C THR A 235 5.26 2.86 -16.81
N THR A 236 4.96 4.04 -16.23
CA THR A 236 4.15 5.06 -16.89
C THR A 236 4.89 5.64 -18.10
N ARG A 237 4.16 6.29 -19.02
CA ARG A 237 4.77 6.95 -20.18
C ARG A 237 5.90 7.93 -19.83
N LYS A 238 5.69 8.73 -18.74
CA LYS A 238 6.75 9.63 -18.24
C LYS A 238 7.90 8.86 -17.60
N GLY A 239 7.58 7.79 -16.88
CA GLY A 239 8.58 6.93 -16.26
C GLY A 239 9.46 6.21 -17.28
N ALA A 240 8.94 5.86 -18.46
CA ALA A 240 9.73 5.20 -19.50
C ALA A 240 10.93 6.08 -19.94
N SER A 241 10.67 7.33 -20.32
CA SER A 241 11.76 8.24 -20.72
C SER A 241 12.78 8.48 -19.60
N VAL A 242 12.32 8.51 -18.34
CA VAL A 242 13.22 8.64 -17.16
C VAL A 242 14.07 7.37 -17.00
N ALA A 243 13.45 6.18 -17.09
CA ALA A 243 14.16 4.91 -16.95
C ALA A 243 15.20 4.71 -18.07
N GLU A 244 14.84 5.05 -19.31
CA GLU A 244 15.75 4.99 -20.46
C GLU A 244 16.98 5.89 -20.27
N GLY A 245 16.76 7.16 -19.90
CA GLY A 245 17.88 8.08 -19.65
C GLY A 245 18.78 7.66 -18.48
N LEU A 246 18.18 7.11 -17.40
CA LEU A 246 18.95 6.58 -16.27
C LEU A 246 19.71 5.31 -16.66
N ALA A 247 19.15 4.45 -17.51
CA ALA A 247 19.80 3.24 -18.03
C ALA A 247 20.99 3.58 -18.94
N GLU A 248 20.86 4.60 -19.79
CA GLU A 248 21.96 5.16 -20.60
C GLU A 248 23.10 5.63 -19.71
N ASN A 249 22.79 6.43 -18.69
CA ASN A 249 23.79 6.93 -17.73
C ASN A 249 24.50 5.80 -16.96
N ALA A 250 23.79 4.71 -16.69
CA ALA A 250 24.32 3.53 -16.02
C ALA A 250 25.04 2.54 -16.97
N GLY A 251 25.02 2.78 -18.28
CA GLY A 251 25.66 1.91 -19.29
C GLY A 251 24.97 0.55 -19.48
N ILE A 252 23.67 0.46 -19.15
CA ILE A 252 22.90 -0.80 -19.26
C ILE A 252 21.72 -0.71 -20.25
N ALA A 253 21.61 0.36 -21.02
CA ALA A 253 20.47 0.62 -21.90
C ALA A 253 20.18 -0.53 -22.88
N ASP A 254 21.21 -1.11 -23.49
CA ASP A 254 21.09 -2.21 -24.43
C ASP A 254 20.70 -3.57 -23.78
N ARG A 255 20.64 -3.62 -22.44
CA ARG A 255 20.40 -4.84 -21.66
C ARG A 255 19.17 -4.72 -20.76
N LEU A 256 18.43 -3.60 -20.85
CA LEU A 256 17.24 -3.30 -20.06
C LEU A 256 16.06 -3.00 -20.98
N ASP A 257 15.01 -3.80 -20.89
CA ASP A 257 13.76 -3.50 -21.58
C ASP A 257 12.90 -2.55 -20.75
N VAL A 258 12.46 -1.45 -21.35
CA VAL A 258 11.52 -0.48 -20.73
C VAL A 258 10.24 -0.43 -21.55
N ILE A 259 9.11 -0.75 -20.92
CA ILE A 259 7.80 -0.83 -21.58
C ILE A 259 6.79 0.09 -20.89
N GLU A 260 6.04 0.86 -21.69
CA GLU A 260 4.93 1.66 -21.22
C GLU A 260 3.78 0.74 -20.74
N PHE A 261 3.32 0.97 -19.52
CA PHE A 261 2.30 0.17 -18.85
C PHE A 261 1.00 0.02 -19.63
N GLU A 262 0.44 1.16 -20.15
CA GLU A 262 -0.82 1.13 -20.90
C GLU A 262 -0.67 0.28 -22.18
N GLN A 263 0.48 0.38 -22.85
CA GLN A 263 0.78 -0.44 -24.01
C GLN A 263 0.93 -1.91 -23.64
N PHE A 264 1.69 -2.18 -22.58
CA PHE A 264 1.91 -3.54 -22.08
C PHE A 264 0.60 -4.27 -21.77
N VAL A 265 -0.33 -3.62 -21.06
CA VAL A 265 -1.62 -4.22 -20.71
C VAL A 265 -2.56 -4.31 -21.92
N ALA A 266 -2.62 -3.27 -22.78
CA ALA A 266 -3.57 -3.21 -23.88
C ALA A 266 -3.27 -4.22 -25.00
N THR A 267 -1.99 -4.50 -25.31
CA THR A 267 -1.60 -5.33 -26.47
C THR A 267 -2.22 -6.73 -26.38
N ASN A 268 -2.14 -7.38 -25.24
CA ASN A 268 -2.64 -8.77 -25.11
C ASN A 268 -4.17 -8.87 -25.04
N ILE A 269 -4.88 -7.79 -24.65
CA ILE A 269 -6.34 -7.81 -24.63
C ILE A 269 -6.89 -8.00 -26.05
N HIS A 270 -6.25 -7.39 -27.05
CA HIS A 270 -6.61 -7.59 -28.45
C HIS A 270 -6.26 -8.99 -28.98
N GLU A 271 -5.21 -9.61 -28.46
CA GLU A 271 -4.76 -10.94 -28.89
C GLU A 271 -5.56 -12.06 -28.24
N LEU A 272 -5.96 -11.89 -26.98
CA LEU A 272 -6.69 -12.87 -26.18
C LEU A 272 -8.22 -12.72 -26.23
N GLY A 273 -8.71 -11.59 -26.69
CA GLY A 273 -10.14 -11.24 -26.77
C GLY A 273 -10.85 -11.78 -28.02
N ARG A 274 -10.43 -12.95 -28.56
CA ARG A 274 -11.08 -13.63 -29.70
C ARG A 274 -12.20 -14.56 -29.23
#